data_55de13d77d4bf9b0049022877a92b5da
#
_entry.id   55de13d77d4bf9b0049022877a92b5da
#
_cell.length_a   1.000
_cell.length_b   1.000
_cell.length_c   1.000
_cell.angle_alpha   90.00
_cell.angle_beta   90.00
_cell.angle_gamma   90.00
#
_symmetry.space_group_name_H-M   'P 1'
#
loop_
_entity.id
_entity.type
_entity.pdbx_description
1 polymer ?
#
loop_
_entity_poly.entity_id
_entity_poly.type
_entity_poly.pdbx_seq_one_letter_code
_entity_poly.pdbx_strand_id
1 'polypeptide(L)'
;MVASIEDAAEYGERADALVSGLLGRVMRQRRTVAAALDYIRALSRETRANCWELAAAAGHKGPYRMQALLGRRRWSWEKARDALPGLAQDVLPDDPGDLIGPGLAFDETAHLKKGKSTACASPQHAGVTGKVENCVTWVFAALVTTLGQAWADFDVYMPDCWAKDAARRAKAGIPEDLAFATKPELAIAQAKRLVKAGLRVLWAAADEVYGRSGEFRAALRALSLAYVVIIPCDYRVTLAEGRTVRADEAIAGAVFERRSCGNGTKGPRYGGWALIATADPRESLLIRRLDRAENKYTFYLCWAPEDRPATMTYFITIAGRRWPVETTFRTGKDALAWDQSQARTYDAICRHTALTALAQLRTAAIQGALAGAGVLPAAPAASQDTQGTPDETTVNPDDLAIYTGTAPLPAVGGQPCPPGIRPIGLSAAETSRIERLARDWKAGILTTVRLAFQLRWSAWRRRHQARARWHHYSTRLAAPAT
;
A
#
# COMPACT_ATOMS: atom_id res chain seq x y z
N MET A 1 -19.61 12.00 12.03
CA MET A 1 -19.64 11.28 13.33
C MET A 1 -18.21 11.06 13.76
N VAL A 2 -17.86 11.32 15.01
CA VAL A 2 -16.52 11.02 15.55
C VAL A 2 -16.52 9.54 15.92
N ALA A 3 -15.59 8.74 15.39
CA ALA A 3 -15.50 7.33 15.72
C ALA A 3 -15.09 7.17 17.20
N SER A 4 -15.71 6.23 17.89
CA SER A 4 -15.42 5.87 19.27
C SER A 4 -14.38 4.73 19.34
N ILE A 5 -13.93 4.42 20.54
CA ILE A 5 -13.03 3.29 20.74
C ILE A 5 -13.78 1.95 20.61
N GLU A 6 -15.07 1.93 20.96
CA GLU A 6 -15.97 0.82 20.74
C GLU A 6 -16.08 0.49 19.24
N ASP A 7 -16.26 1.52 18.41
CA ASP A 7 -16.28 1.40 16.94
C ASP A 7 -14.99 0.76 16.43
N ALA A 8 -13.83 1.13 16.98
CA ALA A 8 -12.56 0.54 16.55
C ALA A 8 -12.44 -0.96 16.90
N ALA A 9 -12.98 -1.39 18.04
CA ALA A 9 -13.04 -2.79 18.42
C ALA A 9 -13.99 -3.56 17.50
N GLU A 10 -15.19 -3.02 17.26
CA GLU A 10 -16.19 -3.60 16.37
C GLU A 10 -15.66 -3.72 14.93
N TYR A 11 -15.06 -2.64 14.39
CA TYR A 11 -14.49 -2.66 13.04
C TYR A 11 -13.35 -3.69 12.92
N GLY A 12 -12.57 -3.89 13.99
CA GLY A 12 -11.58 -4.96 14.07
C GLY A 12 -12.20 -6.34 13.95
N GLU A 13 -13.30 -6.62 14.66
CA GLU A 13 -14.04 -7.89 14.60
C GLU A 13 -14.68 -8.11 13.22
N ARG A 14 -15.29 -7.08 12.64
CA ARG A 14 -15.88 -7.11 11.28
C ARG A 14 -14.84 -7.34 10.19
N ALA A 15 -13.68 -6.69 10.28
CA ALA A 15 -12.57 -6.92 9.36
C ALA A 15 -11.99 -8.33 9.50
N ASP A 16 -11.94 -8.88 10.71
CA ASP A 16 -11.57 -10.28 10.97
C ASP A 16 -12.57 -11.27 10.34
N ALA A 17 -13.87 -10.99 10.43
CA ALA A 17 -14.91 -11.81 9.82
C ALA A 17 -14.79 -11.80 8.29
N LEU A 18 -14.53 -10.64 7.68
CA LEU A 18 -14.32 -10.49 6.24
C LEU A 18 -13.12 -11.32 5.76
N VAL A 19 -11.96 -11.18 6.43
CA VAL A 19 -10.75 -11.95 6.11
C VAL A 19 -10.96 -13.45 6.38
N SER A 20 -11.62 -13.82 7.46
CA SER A 20 -11.93 -15.22 7.80
C SER A 20 -12.84 -15.86 6.75
N GLY A 21 -13.82 -15.13 6.23
CA GLY A 21 -14.69 -15.58 5.13
C GLY A 21 -13.87 -15.89 3.86
N LEU A 22 -12.92 -15.03 3.50
CA LEU A 22 -12.01 -15.29 2.37
C LEU A 22 -11.14 -16.52 2.64
N LEU A 23 -10.49 -16.58 3.81
CA LEU A 23 -9.64 -17.71 4.19
C LEU A 23 -10.39 -19.03 4.21
N GLY A 24 -11.69 -19.05 4.59
CA GLY A 24 -12.57 -20.22 4.56
C GLY A 24 -12.79 -20.78 3.15
N ARG A 25 -12.77 -19.91 2.11
CA ARG A 25 -12.85 -20.35 0.70
C ARG A 25 -11.53 -20.93 0.19
N VAL A 26 -10.40 -20.49 0.76
CA VAL A 26 -9.03 -20.88 0.36
C VAL A 26 -8.53 -22.11 1.14
N MET A 27 -8.89 -22.21 2.41
CA MET A 27 -8.38 -23.21 3.35
C MET A 27 -9.49 -24.17 3.78
N ARG A 28 -9.33 -25.47 3.50
CA ARG A 28 -10.34 -26.49 3.80
C ARG A 28 -10.55 -26.75 5.29
N GLN A 29 -9.55 -26.51 6.13
CA GLN A 29 -9.58 -26.88 7.56
C GLN A 29 -9.80 -25.67 8.44
N ARG A 30 -10.86 -25.64 9.25
CA ARG A 30 -11.16 -24.56 10.22
C ARG A 30 -9.96 -24.20 11.11
N ARG A 31 -9.19 -25.20 11.59
CA ARG A 31 -7.98 -24.99 12.40
C ARG A 31 -6.86 -24.26 11.62
N THR A 32 -6.82 -24.35 10.29
CA THR A 32 -5.87 -23.63 9.44
C THR A 32 -6.31 -22.19 9.26
N VAL A 33 -7.61 -21.96 9.02
CA VAL A 33 -8.21 -20.61 8.98
C VAL A 33 -7.95 -19.88 10.29
N ALA A 34 -8.24 -20.51 11.44
CA ALA A 34 -7.98 -19.91 12.75
C ALA A 34 -6.48 -19.56 12.95
N ALA A 35 -5.56 -20.45 12.54
CA ALA A 35 -4.13 -20.16 12.63
C ALA A 35 -3.69 -19.01 11.71
N ALA A 36 -4.29 -18.88 10.51
CA ALA A 36 -4.02 -17.80 9.58
C ALA A 36 -4.55 -16.46 10.12
N LEU A 37 -5.74 -16.46 10.72
CA LEU A 37 -6.30 -15.26 11.34
C LEU A 37 -5.47 -14.80 12.56
N ASP A 38 -5.04 -15.76 13.41
CA ASP A 38 -4.11 -15.47 14.52
C ASP A 38 -2.80 -14.86 14.00
N TYR A 39 -2.26 -15.40 12.89
CA TYR A 39 -1.05 -14.89 12.26
C TYR A 39 -1.24 -13.45 11.76
N ILE A 40 -2.33 -13.18 11.04
CA ILE A 40 -2.68 -11.86 10.50
C ILE A 40 -2.85 -10.82 11.62
N ARG A 41 -3.55 -11.20 12.69
CA ARG A 41 -3.73 -10.33 13.87
C ARG A 41 -2.40 -10.05 14.56
N ALA A 42 -1.53 -11.06 14.68
CA ALA A 42 -0.23 -10.92 15.32
C ALA A 42 0.72 -10.01 14.53
N LEU A 43 0.71 -10.06 13.18
CA LEU A 43 1.48 -9.14 12.33
C LEU A 43 1.19 -7.66 12.63
N SER A 44 -0.07 -7.32 12.95
CA SER A 44 -0.45 -5.94 13.29
C SER A 44 -0.05 -5.51 14.71
N ARG A 45 0.51 -6.40 15.52
CA ARG A 45 0.88 -6.15 16.92
C ARG A 45 2.38 -6.09 17.15
N GLU A 46 3.15 -6.83 16.36
CA GLU A 46 4.56 -7.07 16.60
C GLU A 46 5.45 -6.38 15.57
N THR A 47 6.60 -5.92 16.03
CA THR A 47 7.64 -5.34 15.19
C THR A 47 8.57 -6.38 14.57
N ARG A 48 8.39 -7.66 14.95
CA ARG A 48 9.19 -8.78 14.45
C ARG A 48 8.30 -9.94 14.01
N ALA A 49 8.22 -10.19 12.72
CA ALA A 49 7.40 -11.26 12.15
C ALA A 49 8.12 -12.62 12.15
N ASN A 50 8.80 -12.99 13.23
CA ASN A 50 9.24 -14.37 13.43
C ASN A 50 8.16 -15.18 14.15
N CYS A 51 8.14 -16.50 13.90
CA CYS A 51 7.08 -17.36 14.42
C CYS A 51 7.01 -17.44 15.97
N TRP A 52 8.06 -17.10 16.69
CA TRP A 52 8.05 -17.06 18.15
C TRP A 52 7.29 -15.85 18.67
N GLU A 53 7.64 -14.67 18.20
CA GLU A 53 6.98 -13.41 18.60
C GLU A 53 5.50 -13.40 18.16
N LEU A 54 5.22 -13.85 16.92
CA LEU A 54 3.84 -13.94 16.44
C LEU A 54 3.01 -14.95 17.23
N ALA A 55 3.60 -16.07 17.67
CA ALA A 55 2.93 -17.04 18.52
C ALA A 55 2.65 -16.47 19.91
N ALA A 56 3.61 -15.77 20.52
CA ALA A 56 3.43 -15.12 21.80
C ALA A 56 2.34 -14.05 21.72
N ALA A 57 2.35 -13.19 20.70
CA ALA A 57 1.32 -12.17 20.47
C ALA A 57 -0.08 -12.76 20.28
N ALA A 58 -0.17 -13.97 19.73
CA ALA A 58 -1.42 -14.71 19.55
C ALA A 58 -1.82 -15.56 20.77
N GLY A 59 -1.06 -15.53 21.87
CA GLY A 59 -1.34 -16.31 23.08
C GLY A 59 -1.03 -17.80 22.97
N HIS A 60 -0.19 -18.23 22.01
CA HIS A 60 0.21 -19.63 21.87
C HIS A 60 1.41 -19.98 22.73
N LYS A 61 1.45 -21.22 23.25
CA LYS A 61 2.55 -21.73 24.10
C LYS A 61 3.88 -21.90 23.36
N GLY A 62 3.93 -21.73 22.02
CA GLY A 62 5.14 -21.86 21.23
C GLY A 62 4.91 -21.68 19.73
N PRO A 63 5.97 -21.64 18.92
CA PRO A 63 5.93 -21.19 17.53
C PRO A 63 5.32 -22.21 16.55
N TYR A 64 5.10 -23.45 16.98
CA TYR A 64 4.79 -24.58 16.12
C TYR A 64 3.56 -24.39 15.23
N ARG A 65 2.52 -23.70 15.75
CA ARG A 65 1.31 -23.40 15.00
C ARG A 65 1.57 -22.45 13.84
N MET A 66 2.39 -21.42 14.07
CA MET A 66 2.79 -20.43 13.04
C MET A 66 3.77 -21.05 12.03
N GLN A 67 4.75 -21.83 12.51
CA GLN A 67 5.67 -22.56 11.64
C GLN A 67 4.95 -23.58 10.76
N ALA A 68 3.99 -24.32 11.33
CA ALA A 68 3.18 -25.28 10.58
C ALA A 68 2.32 -24.60 9.51
N LEU A 69 1.77 -23.42 9.81
CA LEU A 69 0.99 -22.62 8.86
C LEU A 69 1.81 -22.27 7.63
N LEU A 70 3.04 -21.81 7.80
CA LEU A 70 3.90 -21.41 6.70
C LEU A 70 4.52 -22.62 5.95
N GLY A 71 4.93 -23.68 6.66
CA GLY A 71 5.74 -24.74 6.04
C GLY A 71 5.06 -26.07 5.81
N ARG A 72 4.16 -26.52 6.74
CA ARG A 72 3.69 -27.92 6.76
C ARG A 72 2.21 -28.09 6.45
N ARG A 73 1.36 -27.08 6.70
CA ARG A 73 -0.07 -27.17 6.41
C ARG A 73 -0.33 -27.08 4.91
N ARG A 74 -1.30 -27.87 4.43
CA ARG A 74 -1.69 -27.88 3.02
C ARG A 74 -2.70 -26.78 2.75
N TRP A 75 -2.26 -25.70 2.15
CA TRP A 75 -3.09 -24.64 1.59
C TRP A 75 -2.29 -23.89 0.50
N SER A 76 -3.00 -23.41 -0.52
CA SER A 76 -2.39 -22.72 -1.65
C SER A 76 -2.31 -21.23 -1.35
N TRP A 77 -1.11 -20.69 -1.40
CA TRP A 77 -0.87 -19.26 -1.33
C TRP A 77 -1.34 -18.56 -2.61
N GLU A 78 -1.29 -19.24 -3.76
CA GLU A 78 -1.78 -18.73 -5.03
C GLU A 78 -3.28 -18.43 -4.95
N LYS A 79 -4.09 -19.36 -4.40
CA LYS A 79 -5.52 -19.11 -4.17
C LYS A 79 -5.78 -17.94 -3.23
N ALA A 80 -4.91 -17.76 -2.23
CA ALA A 80 -5.03 -16.60 -1.33
C ALA A 80 -4.67 -15.30 -2.06
N ARG A 81 -3.58 -15.30 -2.86
CA ARG A 81 -3.20 -14.17 -3.71
C ARG A 81 -4.30 -13.85 -4.73
N ASP A 82 -4.82 -14.84 -5.43
CA ASP A 82 -5.83 -14.67 -6.47
C ASP A 82 -7.18 -14.18 -5.91
N ALA A 83 -7.39 -14.29 -4.60
CA ALA A 83 -8.56 -13.73 -3.90
C ALA A 83 -8.34 -12.29 -3.39
N LEU A 84 -7.10 -11.77 -3.40
CA LEU A 84 -6.80 -10.41 -2.95
C LEU A 84 -7.54 -9.33 -3.76
N PRO A 85 -7.65 -9.41 -5.11
CA PRO A 85 -8.30 -8.37 -5.90
C PRO A 85 -9.74 -8.10 -5.48
N GLY A 86 -10.53 -9.15 -5.26
CA GLY A 86 -11.91 -9.02 -4.79
C GLY A 86 -11.98 -8.33 -3.43
N LEU A 87 -11.18 -8.80 -2.46
CA LEU A 87 -11.13 -8.16 -1.14
C LEU A 87 -10.63 -6.72 -1.21
N ALA A 88 -9.64 -6.44 -2.07
CA ALA A 88 -9.11 -5.09 -2.25
C ALA A 88 -10.19 -4.14 -2.79
N GLN A 89 -10.99 -4.59 -3.75
CA GLN A 89 -12.11 -3.80 -4.29
C GLN A 89 -13.21 -3.57 -3.25
N ASP A 90 -13.50 -4.56 -2.40
CA ASP A 90 -14.49 -4.43 -1.33
C ASP A 90 -14.07 -3.40 -0.25
N VAL A 91 -12.77 -3.37 0.12
CA VAL A 91 -12.27 -2.49 1.18
C VAL A 91 -11.75 -1.15 0.70
N LEU A 92 -11.47 -1.01 -0.59
CA LEU A 92 -11.02 0.20 -1.27
C LEU A 92 -11.90 0.45 -2.51
N PRO A 93 -13.21 0.66 -2.34
CA PRO A 93 -14.12 0.85 -3.48
C PRO A 93 -13.81 2.13 -4.26
N ASP A 94 -14.36 2.22 -5.45
CA ASP A 94 -14.35 3.43 -6.25
C ASP A 94 -15.02 4.58 -5.50
N ASP A 95 -14.44 5.76 -5.62
CA ASP A 95 -15.06 7.01 -5.20
C ASP A 95 -15.66 7.70 -6.44
N PRO A 96 -16.99 7.89 -6.50
CA PRO A 96 -17.63 8.56 -7.64
C PRO A 96 -17.12 9.99 -7.88
N GLY A 97 -16.53 10.64 -6.86
CA GLY A 97 -15.88 11.94 -6.98
C GLY A 97 -14.45 11.91 -7.52
N ASP A 98 -13.90 10.74 -7.74
CA ASP A 98 -12.54 10.58 -8.25
C ASP A 98 -12.47 10.67 -9.77
N LEU A 99 -11.98 11.79 -10.28
CA LEU A 99 -11.90 12.08 -11.73
C LEU A 99 -11.05 11.09 -12.52
N ILE A 100 -10.12 10.37 -11.89
CA ILE A 100 -9.26 9.40 -12.57
C ILE A 100 -9.56 7.96 -12.20
N GLY A 101 -10.40 7.74 -11.18
CA GLY A 101 -10.78 6.43 -10.66
C GLY A 101 -9.61 5.62 -10.08
N PRO A 102 -9.85 4.33 -9.77
CA PRO A 102 -8.86 3.43 -9.23
C PRO A 102 -7.81 3.04 -10.26
N GLY A 103 -6.60 2.74 -9.81
CA GLY A 103 -5.51 2.29 -10.67
C GLY A 103 -4.52 1.38 -9.99
N LEU A 104 -3.55 0.93 -10.78
CA LEU A 104 -2.47 0.06 -10.35
C LEU A 104 -1.15 0.83 -10.30
N ALA A 105 -0.42 0.69 -9.20
CA ALA A 105 0.96 1.11 -9.11
C ALA A 105 1.85 -0.13 -9.04
N PHE A 106 2.78 -0.26 -10.00
CA PHE A 106 3.77 -1.35 -10.03
C PHE A 106 5.10 -0.86 -9.53
N ASP A 107 5.71 -1.67 -8.68
CA ASP A 107 7.06 -1.39 -8.17
C ASP A 107 7.64 -2.66 -7.55
N GLU A 108 8.94 -2.68 -7.28
CA GLU A 108 9.57 -3.77 -6.57
C GLU A 108 10.11 -3.34 -5.22
N THR A 109 10.26 -4.32 -4.33
CA THR A 109 10.96 -4.12 -3.08
C THR A 109 11.75 -5.35 -2.67
N ALA A 110 12.85 -5.12 -1.94
CA ALA A 110 13.74 -6.16 -1.48
C ALA A 110 13.48 -6.54 -0.03
N HIS A 111 13.60 -7.83 0.25
CA HIS A 111 13.64 -8.42 1.57
C HIS A 111 15.06 -8.92 1.83
N LEU A 112 15.83 -8.21 2.64
CA LEU A 112 17.22 -8.51 2.93
C LEU A 112 17.37 -9.89 3.64
N LYS A 113 18.35 -10.66 3.24
CA LYS A 113 18.64 -11.99 3.80
C LYS A 113 20.12 -12.15 4.13
N LYS A 114 20.43 -12.65 5.33
CA LYS A 114 21.82 -12.92 5.71
C LYS A 114 22.35 -14.23 5.11
N GLY A 115 21.45 -15.21 4.89
CA GLY A 115 21.82 -16.55 4.41
C GLY A 115 21.51 -16.77 2.93
N LYS A 116 22.21 -17.71 2.31
CA LYS A 116 22.09 -18.07 0.88
C LYS A 116 21.00 -19.12 0.58
N SER A 117 20.35 -19.68 1.62
CA SER A 117 19.41 -20.82 1.49
C SER A 117 17.95 -20.41 1.34
N THR A 118 17.63 -19.12 1.41
CA THR A 118 16.26 -18.65 1.16
C THR A 118 16.00 -18.69 -0.35
N ALA A 119 14.83 -19.22 -0.74
CA ALA A 119 14.41 -19.27 -2.14
C ALA A 119 14.56 -17.90 -2.80
N CYS A 120 15.13 -17.86 -3.98
CA CYS A 120 15.38 -16.66 -4.80
C CYS A 120 16.34 -15.62 -4.19
N ALA A 121 16.99 -15.91 -3.04
CA ALA A 121 17.96 -14.99 -2.45
C ALA A 121 19.28 -14.98 -3.23
N SER A 122 19.71 -13.80 -3.63
CA SER A 122 21.00 -13.55 -4.30
C SER A 122 21.44 -12.10 -4.12
N PRO A 123 22.72 -11.77 -4.38
CA PRO A 123 23.14 -10.38 -4.47
C PRO A 123 22.37 -9.66 -5.58
N GLN A 124 21.61 -8.63 -5.21
CA GLN A 124 20.79 -7.81 -6.10
C GLN A 124 20.80 -6.36 -5.59
N HIS A 125 20.55 -5.39 -6.47
CA HIS A 125 20.36 -4.02 -6.04
C HIS A 125 19.11 -3.91 -5.16
N ALA A 126 19.29 -3.48 -3.92
CA ALA A 126 18.22 -3.25 -2.96
C ALA A 126 17.97 -1.75 -2.81
N GLY A 127 16.84 -1.25 -3.33
CA GLY A 127 16.49 0.17 -3.25
C GLY A 127 16.43 0.71 -1.81
N VAL A 128 16.16 -0.16 -0.82
CA VAL A 128 16.14 0.19 0.62
C VAL A 128 17.50 0.65 1.12
N THR A 129 18.60 0.06 0.63
CA THR A 129 19.97 0.40 1.04
C THR A 129 20.74 1.17 -0.02
N GLY A 130 20.21 1.26 -1.25
CA GLY A 130 20.89 1.83 -2.41
C GLY A 130 22.15 1.05 -2.84
N LYS A 131 22.30 -0.20 -2.39
CA LYS A 131 23.48 -1.04 -2.60
C LYS A 131 23.09 -2.43 -3.13
N VAL A 132 24.09 -3.17 -3.59
CA VAL A 132 23.94 -4.60 -3.87
C VAL A 132 23.97 -5.36 -2.56
N GLU A 133 22.87 -6.01 -2.23
CA GLU A 133 22.65 -6.77 -0.99
C GLU A 133 22.15 -8.16 -1.31
N ASN A 134 22.43 -9.13 -0.42
CA ASN A 134 21.82 -10.46 -0.54
C ASN A 134 20.34 -10.35 -0.13
N CYS A 135 19.44 -10.44 -1.08
CA CYS A 135 18.01 -10.20 -0.85
C CYS A 135 17.14 -11.07 -1.76
N VAL A 136 15.87 -11.17 -1.40
CA VAL A 136 14.78 -11.64 -2.25
C VAL A 136 14.03 -10.43 -2.75
N THR A 137 13.94 -10.26 -4.05
CA THR A 137 13.20 -9.16 -4.69
C THR A 137 11.79 -9.63 -5.04
N TRP A 138 10.82 -8.78 -4.78
CA TRP A 138 9.42 -9.00 -5.04
C TRP A 138 8.87 -7.90 -5.93
N VAL A 139 8.06 -8.27 -6.91
CA VAL A 139 7.27 -7.34 -7.74
C VAL A 139 5.86 -7.30 -7.19
N PHE A 140 5.33 -6.12 -6.99
CA PHE A 140 3.98 -5.91 -6.47
C PHE A 140 3.16 -5.04 -7.41
N ALA A 141 1.87 -5.37 -7.51
CA ALA A 141 0.85 -4.48 -8.01
C ALA A 141 -0.01 -4.01 -6.83
N ALA A 142 -0.02 -2.71 -6.58
CA ALA A 142 -0.84 -2.10 -5.54
C ALA A 142 -2.09 -1.47 -6.19
N LEU A 143 -3.28 -1.77 -5.65
CA LEU A 143 -4.49 -1.00 -5.92
C LEU A 143 -4.37 0.35 -5.21
N VAL A 144 -4.66 1.42 -5.94
CA VAL A 144 -4.63 2.81 -5.45
C VAL A 144 -5.97 3.47 -5.74
N THR A 145 -6.63 3.96 -4.69
CA THR A 145 -7.87 4.73 -4.75
C THR A 145 -7.73 6.01 -3.93
N THR A 146 -8.76 6.87 -3.90
CA THR A 146 -8.82 8.03 -3.00
C THR A 146 -8.93 7.61 -1.53
N LEU A 147 -9.48 6.44 -1.25
CA LEU A 147 -9.68 5.90 0.10
C LEU A 147 -8.42 5.26 0.69
N GLY A 148 -7.46 4.88 -0.15
CA GLY A 148 -6.22 4.27 0.28
C GLY A 148 -5.54 3.42 -0.77
N GLN A 149 -4.62 2.58 -0.31
CA GLN A 149 -3.85 1.68 -1.15
C GLN A 149 -3.50 0.39 -0.42
N ALA A 150 -3.45 -0.71 -1.16
CA ALA A 150 -3.03 -2.02 -0.65
C ALA A 150 -2.46 -2.89 -1.77
N TRP A 151 -1.67 -3.91 -1.41
CA TRP A 151 -1.21 -4.91 -2.36
C TRP A 151 -2.39 -5.71 -2.89
N ALA A 152 -2.57 -5.71 -4.22
CA ALA A 152 -3.58 -6.50 -4.92
C ALA A 152 -2.99 -7.77 -5.55
N ASP A 153 -1.70 -7.77 -5.87
CA ASP A 153 -0.99 -8.92 -6.40
C ASP A 153 0.52 -8.84 -6.09
N PHE A 154 1.20 -9.99 -6.13
CA PHE A 154 2.64 -10.08 -5.92
C PHE A 154 3.24 -11.31 -6.61
N ASP A 155 4.50 -11.20 -7.03
CA ASP A 155 5.32 -12.31 -7.47
C ASP A 155 6.75 -12.17 -6.93
N VAL A 156 7.40 -13.29 -6.62
CA VAL A 156 8.81 -13.29 -6.30
C VAL A 156 9.63 -13.31 -7.59
N TYR A 157 10.60 -12.40 -7.70
CA TYR A 157 11.56 -12.42 -8.80
C TYR A 157 12.57 -13.54 -8.58
N MET A 158 12.68 -14.46 -9.53
CA MET A 158 13.67 -15.54 -9.52
C MET A 158 14.90 -15.09 -10.32
N PRO A 159 16.05 -14.79 -9.68
CA PRO A 159 17.25 -14.41 -10.40
C PRO A 159 17.79 -15.54 -11.29
N ASP A 160 18.49 -15.19 -12.36
CA ASP A 160 19.06 -16.12 -13.33
C ASP A 160 19.93 -17.22 -12.70
N CYS A 161 20.70 -16.91 -11.65
CA CYS A 161 21.50 -17.88 -10.90
C CYS A 161 20.66 -18.94 -10.16
N TRP A 162 19.38 -18.69 -9.91
CA TRP A 162 18.42 -19.67 -9.41
C TRP A 162 17.73 -20.41 -10.55
N ALA A 163 17.38 -19.72 -11.62
CA ALA A 163 16.73 -20.31 -12.78
C ALA A 163 17.55 -21.45 -13.40
N LYS A 164 18.88 -21.30 -13.40
CA LYS A 164 19.84 -22.26 -13.96
C LYS A 164 20.28 -23.39 -13.02
N ASP A 165 19.93 -23.35 -11.73
CA ASP A 165 20.33 -24.32 -10.70
C ASP A 165 19.14 -25.16 -10.23
N ALA A 166 18.87 -26.24 -10.95
CA ALA A 166 17.76 -27.17 -10.67
C ALA A 166 17.86 -27.79 -9.27
N ALA A 167 19.06 -28.17 -8.83
CA ALA A 167 19.27 -28.79 -7.52
C ALA A 167 18.99 -27.80 -6.38
N ARG A 168 19.41 -26.56 -6.53
CA ARG A 168 19.13 -25.49 -5.58
C ARG A 168 17.65 -25.14 -5.54
N ARG A 169 16.98 -25.11 -6.71
CA ARG A 169 15.51 -24.91 -6.82
C ARG A 169 14.75 -25.99 -6.05
N ALA A 170 15.06 -27.26 -6.33
CA ALA A 170 14.42 -28.40 -5.66
C ALA A 170 14.59 -28.34 -4.14
N LYS A 171 15.82 -28.07 -3.66
CA LYS A 171 16.10 -27.91 -2.21
C LYS A 171 15.32 -26.76 -1.56
N ALA A 172 15.04 -25.68 -2.29
CA ALA A 172 14.27 -24.54 -1.81
C ALA A 172 12.76 -24.71 -2.01
N GLY A 173 12.31 -25.78 -2.67
CA GLY A 173 10.92 -26.07 -2.99
C GLY A 173 10.35 -25.12 -4.05
N ILE A 174 11.17 -24.63 -4.97
CA ILE A 174 10.72 -23.85 -6.13
C ILE A 174 10.13 -24.83 -7.16
N PRO A 175 8.89 -24.59 -7.65
CA PRO A 175 8.26 -25.46 -8.65
C PRO A 175 9.16 -25.64 -9.91
N GLU A 176 9.19 -26.85 -10.46
CA GLU A 176 10.00 -27.15 -11.64
C GLU A 176 9.52 -26.38 -12.88
N ASP A 177 8.22 -26.21 -13.00
CA ASP A 177 7.53 -25.50 -14.08
C ASP A 177 7.58 -23.97 -13.95
N LEU A 178 8.08 -23.42 -12.83
CA LEU A 178 8.24 -21.98 -12.69
C LEU A 178 9.34 -21.49 -13.64
N ALA A 179 8.94 -20.85 -14.73
CA ALA A 179 9.86 -20.26 -15.69
C ALA A 179 10.52 -18.99 -15.13
N PHE A 180 11.72 -18.69 -15.65
CA PHE A 180 12.33 -17.37 -15.46
C PHE A 180 11.46 -16.31 -16.11
N ALA A 181 11.27 -15.19 -15.41
CA ALA A 181 10.61 -14.00 -15.94
C ALA A 181 11.31 -12.75 -15.42
N THR A 182 11.44 -11.75 -16.28
CA THR A 182 11.91 -10.41 -15.91
C THR A 182 10.88 -9.69 -15.05
N LYS A 183 11.29 -8.63 -14.33
CA LYS A 183 10.35 -7.85 -13.52
C LYS A 183 9.20 -7.24 -14.35
N PRO A 184 9.43 -6.67 -15.57
CA PRO A 184 8.33 -6.24 -16.43
C PRO A 184 7.38 -7.38 -16.85
N GLU A 185 7.89 -8.57 -17.17
CA GLU A 185 7.04 -9.72 -17.51
C GLU A 185 6.18 -10.17 -16.32
N LEU A 186 6.73 -10.14 -15.08
CA LEU A 186 5.95 -10.39 -13.87
C LEU A 186 4.84 -9.35 -13.70
N ALA A 187 5.13 -8.06 -13.91
CA ALA A 187 4.13 -7.00 -13.83
C ALA A 187 3.04 -7.12 -14.92
N ILE A 188 3.40 -7.55 -16.14
CA ILE A 188 2.44 -7.88 -17.21
C ILE A 188 1.52 -9.02 -16.76
N ALA A 189 2.08 -10.08 -16.19
CA ALA A 189 1.30 -11.20 -15.70
C ALA A 189 0.35 -10.78 -14.58
N GLN A 190 0.80 -9.92 -13.65
CA GLN A 190 -0.04 -9.34 -12.59
C GLN A 190 -1.17 -8.51 -13.17
N ALA A 191 -0.90 -7.57 -14.09
CA ALA A 191 -1.93 -6.74 -14.71
C ALA A 191 -3.02 -7.60 -15.37
N LYS A 192 -2.60 -8.61 -16.13
CA LYS A 192 -3.53 -9.56 -16.80
C LYS A 192 -4.36 -10.35 -15.77
N ARG A 193 -3.74 -10.85 -14.68
CA ARG A 193 -4.45 -11.58 -13.62
C ARG A 193 -5.49 -10.71 -12.94
N LEU A 194 -5.12 -9.47 -12.60
CA LEU A 194 -5.98 -8.52 -11.88
C LEU A 194 -7.21 -8.14 -12.73
N VAL A 195 -7.01 -7.79 -14.01
CA VAL A 195 -8.11 -7.48 -14.91
C VAL A 195 -8.99 -8.72 -15.16
N LYS A 196 -8.39 -9.89 -15.36
CA LYS A 196 -9.12 -11.15 -15.50
C LYS A 196 -9.92 -11.52 -14.25
N ALA A 197 -9.43 -11.18 -13.07
CA ALA A 197 -10.14 -11.37 -11.80
C ALA A 197 -11.30 -10.38 -11.59
N GLY A 198 -11.51 -9.44 -12.53
CA GLY A 198 -12.58 -8.46 -12.49
C GLY A 198 -12.26 -7.21 -11.64
N LEU A 199 -11.00 -7.01 -11.25
CA LEU A 199 -10.61 -5.78 -10.54
C LEU A 199 -10.81 -4.57 -11.45
N ARG A 200 -11.64 -3.63 -10.99
CA ARG A 200 -11.94 -2.39 -11.72
C ARG A 200 -10.79 -1.40 -11.54
N VAL A 201 -10.02 -1.21 -12.60
CA VAL A 201 -8.89 -0.27 -12.63
C VAL A 201 -8.85 0.44 -13.97
N LEU A 202 -8.46 1.69 -13.98
CA LEU A 202 -8.53 2.58 -15.12
C LEU A 202 -7.16 3.02 -15.62
N TRP A 203 -6.14 2.95 -14.78
CA TRP A 203 -4.81 3.40 -15.11
C TRP A 203 -3.74 2.55 -14.42
N ALA A 204 -2.51 2.66 -14.93
CA ALA A 204 -1.31 2.08 -14.35
C ALA A 204 -0.19 3.11 -14.24
N ALA A 205 0.61 3.03 -13.18
CA ALA A 205 1.82 3.81 -13.01
C ALA A 205 2.97 2.90 -12.57
N ALA A 206 4.17 3.17 -13.10
CA ALA A 206 5.36 2.38 -12.78
C ALA A 206 6.62 3.23 -12.89
N ASP A 207 7.73 2.71 -12.34
CA ASP A 207 9.03 3.35 -12.43
C ASP A 207 9.75 3.05 -13.75
N GLU A 208 11.02 3.47 -13.84
CA GLU A 208 11.85 3.35 -15.05
C GLU A 208 12.13 1.90 -15.46
N VAL A 209 12.19 0.96 -14.50
CA VAL A 209 12.42 -0.47 -14.78
C VAL A 209 11.32 -1.00 -15.70
N TYR A 210 10.08 -0.64 -15.41
CA TYR A 210 8.91 -1.04 -16.20
C TYR A 210 8.67 -0.12 -17.38
N GLY A 211 8.93 1.19 -17.22
CA GLY A 211 8.72 2.19 -18.25
C GLY A 211 9.57 2.00 -19.51
N ARG A 212 10.77 1.44 -19.38
CA ARG A 212 11.63 1.06 -20.52
C ARG A 212 11.05 -0.07 -21.36
N SER A 213 10.24 -0.97 -20.76
CA SER A 213 9.71 -2.12 -21.47
C SER A 213 8.57 -1.74 -22.42
N GLY A 214 8.82 -1.85 -23.73
CA GLY A 214 7.79 -1.69 -24.74
C GLY A 214 6.66 -2.72 -24.61
N GLU A 215 7.01 -3.96 -24.22
CA GLU A 215 6.06 -5.04 -23.99
C GLU A 215 5.11 -4.74 -22.83
N PHE A 216 5.63 -4.16 -21.72
CA PHE A 216 4.81 -3.75 -20.58
C PHE A 216 3.79 -2.68 -21.00
N ARG A 217 4.22 -1.64 -21.72
CA ARG A 217 3.32 -0.60 -22.22
C ARG A 217 2.29 -1.14 -23.20
N ALA A 218 2.72 -2.01 -24.13
CA ALA A 218 1.80 -2.68 -25.07
C ALA A 218 0.75 -3.54 -24.36
N ALA A 219 1.15 -4.27 -23.31
CA ALA A 219 0.22 -5.06 -22.50
C ALA A 219 -0.80 -4.17 -21.77
N LEU A 220 -0.40 -3.03 -21.22
CA LEU A 220 -1.33 -2.07 -20.60
C LEU A 220 -2.32 -1.49 -21.62
N ARG A 221 -1.85 -1.15 -22.83
CA ARG A 221 -2.73 -0.71 -23.93
C ARG A 221 -3.75 -1.79 -24.32
N ALA A 222 -3.31 -3.04 -24.44
CA ALA A 222 -4.20 -4.17 -24.75
C ALA A 222 -5.26 -4.42 -23.66
N LEU A 223 -5.00 -4.00 -22.42
CA LEU A 223 -5.94 -4.04 -21.31
C LEU A 223 -6.77 -2.74 -21.17
N SER A 224 -6.65 -1.80 -22.11
CA SER A 224 -7.29 -0.47 -22.07
C SER A 224 -6.99 0.32 -20.79
N LEU A 225 -5.80 0.12 -20.20
CA LEU A 225 -5.33 0.87 -19.03
C LEU A 225 -4.53 2.08 -19.51
N ALA A 226 -4.97 3.29 -19.15
CA ALA A 226 -4.13 4.46 -19.31
C ALA A 226 -2.84 4.27 -18.51
N TYR A 227 -1.72 4.81 -18.97
CA TYR A 227 -0.49 4.70 -18.17
C TYR A 227 0.32 5.99 -18.09
N VAL A 228 1.05 6.11 -16.99
CA VAL A 228 2.09 7.09 -16.76
C VAL A 228 3.30 6.35 -16.18
N VAL A 229 4.31 6.11 -17.00
CA VAL A 229 5.50 5.34 -16.63
C VAL A 229 6.74 6.21 -16.73
N ILE A 230 7.66 6.10 -15.77
CA ILE A 230 8.92 6.83 -15.83
C ILE A 230 9.80 6.20 -16.92
N ILE A 231 10.45 7.05 -17.70
CA ILE A 231 11.45 6.66 -18.70
C ILE A 231 12.78 7.36 -18.40
N PRO A 232 13.92 6.79 -18.83
CA PRO A 232 15.22 7.46 -18.66
C PRO A 232 15.34 8.69 -19.54
N CYS A 233 16.25 9.58 -19.19
CA CYS A 233 16.49 10.82 -19.92
C CYS A 233 16.96 10.62 -21.36
N ASP A 234 17.63 9.49 -21.64
CA ASP A 234 18.13 9.13 -22.97
C ASP A 234 17.12 8.31 -23.81
N TYR A 235 15.90 8.08 -23.29
CA TYR A 235 14.86 7.39 -24.04
C TYR A 235 14.49 8.19 -25.28
N ARG A 236 14.40 7.49 -26.44
CA ARG A 236 14.09 8.15 -27.73
C ARG A 236 12.58 8.18 -27.95
N VAL A 237 12.05 9.38 -28.20
CA VAL A 237 10.63 9.63 -28.44
C VAL A 237 10.48 10.28 -29.83
N THR A 238 9.52 9.83 -30.63
CA THR A 238 9.17 10.48 -31.87
C THR A 238 8.05 11.50 -31.59
N LEU A 239 8.37 12.78 -31.77
CA LEU A 239 7.44 13.89 -31.57
C LEU A 239 6.39 13.98 -32.67
N ALA A 240 5.33 14.75 -32.47
CA ALA A 240 4.22 14.87 -33.41
C ALA A 240 4.64 15.36 -34.79
N GLU A 241 5.70 16.17 -34.87
CA GLU A 241 6.29 16.65 -36.12
C GLU A 241 7.17 15.60 -36.84
N GLY A 242 7.24 14.34 -36.31
CA GLY A 242 7.98 13.23 -36.91
C GLY A 242 9.47 13.16 -36.53
N ARG A 243 10.00 14.13 -35.78
CA ARG A 243 11.39 14.16 -35.31
C ARG A 243 11.58 13.24 -34.10
N THR A 244 12.54 12.33 -34.17
CA THR A 244 12.92 11.47 -33.06
C THR A 244 14.05 12.10 -32.24
N VAL A 245 13.80 12.39 -30.96
CA VAL A 245 14.72 13.02 -30.03
C VAL A 245 14.88 12.22 -28.77
N ARG A 246 15.91 12.49 -27.99
CA ARG A 246 15.99 12.00 -26.59
C ARG A 246 15.01 12.79 -25.72
N ALA A 247 14.51 12.16 -24.64
CA ALA A 247 13.58 12.82 -23.74
C ALA A 247 14.17 14.09 -23.09
N ASP A 248 15.48 14.10 -22.80
CA ASP A 248 16.16 15.28 -22.24
C ASP A 248 16.37 16.40 -23.29
N GLU A 249 16.51 16.08 -24.58
CA GLU A 249 16.59 17.08 -25.65
C GLU A 249 15.26 17.82 -25.85
N ALA A 250 14.14 17.17 -25.55
CA ALA A 250 12.80 17.76 -25.69
C ALA A 250 12.55 18.92 -24.70
N ILE A 251 13.38 19.09 -23.65
CA ILE A 251 13.27 20.19 -22.69
C ILE A 251 13.40 21.55 -23.37
N ALA A 252 14.23 21.68 -24.42
CA ALA A 252 14.51 22.94 -25.10
C ALA A 252 13.27 23.61 -25.72
N GLY A 253 12.25 22.81 -26.10
CA GLY A 253 10.98 23.32 -26.65
C GLY A 253 9.81 23.26 -25.65
N ALA A 254 10.06 22.89 -24.39
CA ALA A 254 9.02 22.62 -23.42
C ALA A 254 8.52 23.88 -22.71
N VAL A 255 7.20 24.10 -22.71
CA VAL A 255 6.54 25.15 -21.91
C VAL A 255 6.10 24.56 -20.60
N PHE A 256 6.65 25.06 -19.48
CA PHE A 256 6.40 24.54 -18.15
C PHE A 256 5.30 25.33 -17.44
N GLU A 257 4.32 24.63 -16.93
CA GLU A 257 3.29 25.15 -16.04
C GLU A 257 3.52 24.64 -14.60
N ARG A 258 3.42 25.53 -13.61
CA ARG A 258 3.53 25.14 -12.20
C ARG A 258 2.24 24.51 -11.71
N ARG A 259 2.25 23.18 -11.48
CA ARG A 259 1.07 22.41 -11.01
C ARG A 259 1.44 21.46 -9.87
N SER A 260 0.44 21.13 -9.04
CA SER A 260 0.59 20.12 -7.99
C SER A 260 0.22 18.72 -8.51
N CYS A 261 1.04 17.72 -8.18
CA CYS A 261 0.72 16.30 -8.41
C CYS A 261 0.08 15.63 -7.18
N GLY A 262 -0.64 16.38 -6.37
CA GLY A 262 -1.29 15.89 -5.16
C GLY A 262 -0.55 16.27 -3.88
N ASN A 263 -1.02 15.73 -2.75
CA ASN A 263 -0.53 16.05 -1.42
C ASN A 263 0.52 15.07 -0.94
N GLY A 264 1.61 15.58 -0.37
CA GLY A 264 2.58 14.82 0.41
C GLY A 264 2.44 15.09 1.91
N THR A 265 3.34 14.52 2.72
CA THR A 265 3.38 14.75 4.17
C THR A 265 3.60 16.22 4.55
N LYS A 266 4.20 17.00 3.66
CA LYS A 266 4.49 18.44 3.84
C LYS A 266 3.58 19.35 3.02
N GLY A 267 2.38 18.91 2.62
CA GLY A 267 1.43 19.66 1.78
C GLY A 267 1.55 19.36 0.29
N PRO A 268 0.99 20.22 -0.59
CA PRO A 268 0.99 20.00 -2.03
C PRO A 268 2.40 19.86 -2.61
N ARG A 269 2.55 18.91 -3.53
CA ARG A 269 3.79 18.63 -4.22
C ARG A 269 3.80 19.34 -5.56
N TYR A 270 4.23 20.60 -5.56
CA TYR A 270 4.38 21.38 -6.78
C TYR A 270 5.60 20.95 -7.61
N GLY A 271 5.54 21.26 -8.89
CA GLY A 271 6.63 21.14 -9.86
C GLY A 271 6.25 21.89 -11.13
N GLY A 272 7.22 22.23 -11.95
CA GLY A 272 7.00 22.64 -13.32
C GLY A 272 6.69 21.42 -14.18
N TRP A 273 5.62 21.46 -14.96
CA TRP A 273 5.19 20.34 -15.81
C TRP A 273 5.01 20.80 -17.25
N ALA A 274 5.48 20.01 -18.19
CA ALA A 274 5.30 20.23 -19.61
C ALA A 274 4.77 18.94 -20.26
N LEU A 275 3.82 19.05 -21.17
CA LEU A 275 3.27 17.94 -21.96
C LEU A 275 3.60 18.16 -23.42
N ILE A 276 4.30 17.21 -24.03
CA ILE A 276 4.74 17.27 -25.43
C ILE A 276 4.04 16.13 -26.20
N ALA A 277 3.39 16.48 -27.31
CA ALA A 277 2.73 15.52 -28.16
C ALA A 277 3.74 14.63 -28.90
N THR A 278 3.45 13.35 -29.03
CA THR A 278 4.24 12.39 -29.80
C THR A 278 3.57 12.04 -31.11
N ALA A 279 4.21 11.25 -31.95
CA ALA A 279 3.65 10.77 -33.23
C ALA A 279 2.39 9.91 -33.04
N ASP A 280 2.22 9.28 -31.90
CA ASP A 280 0.96 8.64 -31.49
C ASP A 280 0.07 9.72 -30.81
N PRO A 281 -1.09 10.08 -31.38
CA PRO A 281 -1.94 11.16 -30.86
C PRO A 281 -2.49 10.90 -29.45
N ARG A 282 -2.44 9.65 -28.99
CA ARG A 282 -2.89 9.24 -27.66
C ARG A 282 -1.71 9.10 -26.66
N GLU A 283 -0.48 9.18 -27.14
CA GLU A 283 0.74 9.14 -26.33
C GLU A 283 1.33 10.55 -26.19
N SER A 284 1.96 10.82 -25.07
CA SER A 284 2.63 12.08 -24.79
C SER A 284 3.87 11.87 -23.95
N LEU A 285 4.86 12.73 -24.15
CA LEU A 285 6.01 12.89 -23.24
C LEU A 285 5.64 13.95 -22.19
N LEU A 286 5.52 13.51 -20.92
CA LEU A 286 5.31 14.42 -19.80
C LEU A 286 6.64 14.65 -19.08
N ILE A 287 7.04 15.89 -18.92
CA ILE A 287 8.29 16.29 -18.26
C ILE A 287 7.96 17.02 -16.97
N ARG A 288 8.56 16.58 -15.87
CA ARG A 288 8.50 17.24 -14.57
C ARG A 288 9.82 17.89 -14.23
N ARG A 289 9.81 19.20 -13.95
CA ARG A 289 10.92 19.94 -13.34
C ARG A 289 10.67 20.06 -11.83
N LEU A 290 11.65 19.72 -11.02
CA LEU A 290 11.52 19.82 -9.57
C LEU A 290 11.63 21.27 -9.10
N ASP A 291 10.67 21.74 -8.30
CA ASP A 291 10.55 23.14 -7.81
C ASP A 291 11.79 23.67 -7.05
N ARG A 292 12.64 22.80 -6.51
CA ARG A 292 13.74 23.16 -5.61
C ARG A 292 15.12 22.72 -6.09
N ALA A 293 15.21 22.21 -7.28
CA ALA A 293 16.48 21.74 -7.81
C ALA A 293 16.59 22.17 -9.28
N GLU A 294 17.43 23.16 -9.53
CA GLU A 294 17.78 23.54 -10.88
C GLU A 294 18.28 22.31 -11.65
N ASN A 295 17.77 22.14 -12.87
CA ASN A 295 18.15 21.07 -13.79
C ASN A 295 17.86 19.62 -13.34
N LYS A 296 16.94 19.40 -12.39
CA LYS A 296 16.45 18.06 -12.08
C LYS A 296 15.09 17.82 -12.72
N TYR A 297 15.09 16.92 -13.70
CA TYR A 297 13.91 16.53 -14.46
C TYR A 297 13.57 15.07 -14.24
N THR A 298 12.29 14.73 -14.42
CA THR A 298 11.78 13.36 -14.52
C THR A 298 10.93 13.28 -15.77
N PHE A 299 11.13 12.25 -16.57
CA PHE A 299 10.46 12.03 -17.83
C PHE A 299 9.48 10.88 -17.71
N TYR A 300 8.30 11.06 -18.28
CA TYR A 300 7.25 10.04 -18.27
C TYR A 300 6.73 9.85 -19.68
N LEU A 301 6.52 8.60 -20.07
CA LEU A 301 5.71 8.28 -21.23
C LEU A 301 4.29 8.02 -20.76
N CYS A 302 3.33 8.73 -21.34
CA CYS A 302 1.93 8.71 -20.96
C CYS A 302 1.06 8.28 -22.13
N TRP A 303 0.05 7.49 -21.87
CA TRP A 303 -0.95 7.10 -22.88
C TRP A 303 -2.32 6.96 -22.23
N ALA A 304 -3.37 7.30 -22.99
CA ALA A 304 -4.75 7.10 -22.55
C ALA A 304 -5.61 6.55 -23.68
N PRO A 305 -6.54 5.61 -23.44
CA PRO A 305 -7.49 5.14 -24.42
C PRO A 305 -8.49 6.24 -24.80
N GLU A 306 -9.27 6.04 -25.88
CA GLU A 306 -10.15 7.06 -26.46
C GLU A 306 -11.23 7.56 -25.49
N ASP A 307 -11.73 6.71 -24.63
CA ASP A 307 -12.74 7.02 -23.61
C ASP A 307 -12.21 7.84 -22.43
N ARG A 308 -10.93 8.22 -22.41
CA ARG A 308 -10.28 8.96 -21.32
C ARG A 308 -9.48 10.16 -21.82
N PRO A 309 -9.40 11.23 -21.00
CA PRO A 309 -8.73 12.46 -21.41
C PRO A 309 -7.21 12.25 -21.47
N ALA A 310 -6.58 12.53 -22.62
CA ALA A 310 -5.13 12.58 -22.76
C ALA A 310 -4.60 13.99 -22.41
N THR A 311 -4.93 14.51 -21.22
CA THR A 311 -4.59 15.87 -20.78
C THR A 311 -3.46 15.88 -19.76
N MET A 312 -2.73 17.00 -19.68
CA MET A 312 -1.67 17.19 -18.69
C MET A 312 -2.17 17.01 -17.27
N THR A 313 -3.35 17.52 -16.92
CA THR A 313 -3.95 17.36 -15.59
C THR A 313 -4.22 15.90 -15.24
N TYR A 314 -4.76 15.12 -16.18
CA TYR A 314 -5.00 13.69 -16.01
C TYR A 314 -3.70 12.93 -15.73
N PHE A 315 -2.69 13.13 -16.56
CA PHE A 315 -1.41 12.45 -16.41
C PHE A 315 -0.62 12.88 -15.17
N ILE A 316 -0.64 14.17 -14.79
CA ILE A 316 -0.03 14.65 -13.55
C ILE A 316 -0.68 13.99 -12.33
N THR A 317 -2.01 13.81 -12.34
CA THR A 317 -2.74 13.18 -11.25
C THR A 317 -2.33 11.71 -11.11
N ILE A 318 -2.22 10.96 -12.20
CA ILE A 318 -1.71 9.58 -12.20
C ILE A 318 -0.26 9.54 -11.72
N ALA A 319 0.63 10.40 -12.25
CA ALA A 319 2.03 10.48 -11.79
C ALA A 319 2.14 10.71 -10.28
N GLY A 320 1.24 11.54 -9.72
CA GLY A 320 1.14 11.79 -8.29
C GLY A 320 0.70 10.55 -7.49
N ARG A 321 -0.12 9.70 -8.08
CA ARG A 321 -0.63 8.47 -7.46
C ARG A 321 0.28 7.25 -7.60
N ARG A 322 1.44 7.33 -8.24
CA ARG A 322 2.46 6.28 -8.18
C ARG A 322 3.05 6.16 -6.77
N TRP A 323 3.33 7.29 -6.12
CA TRP A 323 3.95 7.32 -4.78
C TRP A 323 3.26 6.48 -3.70
N PRO A 324 1.93 6.29 -3.66
CA PRO A 324 1.25 5.38 -2.74
C PRO A 324 1.81 3.95 -2.69
N VAL A 325 2.41 3.41 -3.76
CA VAL A 325 3.03 2.07 -3.71
C VAL A 325 4.15 2.00 -2.66
N GLU A 326 4.96 3.04 -2.53
CA GLU A 326 6.00 3.12 -1.49
C GLU A 326 5.40 3.17 -0.08
N THR A 327 4.19 3.74 0.06
CA THR A 327 3.45 3.70 1.33
C THR A 327 2.98 2.27 1.64
N THR A 328 2.58 1.47 0.64
CA THR A 328 2.23 0.06 0.87
C THR A 328 3.45 -0.74 1.34
N PHE A 329 4.62 -0.49 0.78
CA PHE A 329 5.87 -1.13 1.23
C PHE A 329 6.23 -0.73 2.67
N ARG A 330 6.09 0.55 2.99
CA ARG A 330 6.29 1.03 4.36
C ARG A 330 5.29 0.37 5.32
N THR A 331 4.01 0.28 4.95
CA THR A 331 3.00 -0.43 5.75
C THR A 331 3.40 -1.89 5.95
N GLY A 332 3.80 -2.59 4.89
CA GLY A 332 4.24 -3.98 4.97
C GLY A 332 5.44 -4.17 5.90
N LYS A 333 6.45 -3.31 5.80
CA LYS A 333 7.70 -3.41 6.57
C LYS A 333 7.56 -2.87 8.00
N ASP A 334 7.11 -1.62 8.14
CA ASP A 334 7.14 -0.91 9.43
C ASP A 334 5.94 -1.25 10.33
N ALA A 335 4.76 -1.49 9.74
CA ALA A 335 3.54 -1.77 10.49
C ALA A 335 3.21 -3.25 10.62
N LEU A 336 3.65 -4.09 9.66
CA LEU A 336 3.32 -5.51 9.59
C LEU A 336 4.57 -6.41 9.62
N ALA A 337 5.75 -5.84 9.75
CA ALA A 337 7.04 -6.53 9.85
C ALA A 337 7.28 -7.59 8.75
N TRP A 338 6.78 -7.35 7.54
CA TRP A 338 6.88 -8.28 6.41
C TRP A 338 8.32 -8.72 6.11
N ASP A 339 9.27 -7.81 6.18
CA ASP A 339 10.70 -8.06 5.92
C ASP A 339 11.45 -8.72 7.10
N GLN A 340 10.78 -8.96 8.22
CA GLN A 340 11.36 -9.64 9.40
C GLN A 340 11.16 -11.16 9.37
N SER A 341 10.46 -11.70 8.37
CA SER A 341 10.21 -13.14 8.25
C SER A 341 11.49 -13.93 8.04
N GLN A 342 11.61 -15.06 8.76
CA GLN A 342 12.71 -16.01 8.66
C GLN A 342 12.38 -17.25 7.79
N ALA A 343 11.26 -17.21 7.07
CA ALA A 343 10.87 -18.25 6.13
C ALA A 343 11.93 -18.43 5.03
N ARG A 344 12.17 -19.67 4.58
CA ARG A 344 13.24 -19.99 3.63
C ARG A 344 12.75 -20.67 2.36
N THR A 345 11.78 -21.60 2.46
CA THR A 345 11.25 -22.30 1.29
C THR A 345 10.36 -21.38 0.47
N TYR A 346 10.23 -21.65 -0.81
CA TYR A 346 9.43 -20.88 -1.76
C TYR A 346 8.00 -20.70 -1.27
N ASP A 347 7.30 -21.79 -0.95
CA ASP A 347 5.95 -21.75 -0.40
C ASP A 347 5.86 -20.91 0.89
N ALA A 348 6.83 -21.06 1.78
CA ALA A 348 6.76 -20.37 3.07
C ALA A 348 6.94 -18.85 2.94
N ILE A 349 7.80 -18.36 2.03
CA ILE A 349 7.95 -16.93 1.77
C ILE A 349 6.72 -16.37 1.06
N CYS A 350 6.14 -17.12 0.10
CA CYS A 350 4.91 -16.73 -0.60
C CYS A 350 3.70 -16.73 0.34
N ARG A 351 3.55 -17.73 1.21
CA ARG A 351 2.50 -17.81 2.24
C ARG A 351 2.59 -16.64 3.22
N HIS A 352 3.79 -16.31 3.68
CA HIS A 352 4.00 -15.13 4.52
C HIS A 352 3.56 -13.85 3.82
N THR A 353 3.94 -13.66 2.55
CA THR A 353 3.56 -12.47 1.76
C THR A 353 2.05 -12.40 1.54
N ALA A 354 1.39 -13.51 1.22
CA ALA A 354 -0.07 -13.57 1.09
C ALA A 354 -0.80 -13.19 2.39
N LEU A 355 -0.33 -13.72 3.54
CA LEU A 355 -0.90 -13.38 4.85
C LEU A 355 -0.66 -11.91 5.23
N THR A 356 0.50 -11.35 4.83
CA THR A 356 0.79 -9.93 5.05
C THR A 356 -0.09 -9.02 4.16
N ALA A 357 -0.33 -9.41 2.90
CA ALA A 357 -1.26 -8.69 2.02
C ALA A 357 -2.68 -8.67 2.59
N LEU A 358 -3.15 -9.80 3.14
CA LEU A 358 -4.43 -9.87 3.85
C LEU A 358 -4.45 -9.00 5.12
N ALA A 359 -3.34 -8.95 5.87
CA ALA A 359 -3.22 -8.04 7.03
C ALA A 359 -3.26 -6.56 6.62
N GLN A 360 -2.68 -6.22 5.47
CA GLN A 360 -2.75 -4.88 4.88
C GLN A 360 -4.19 -4.48 4.53
N LEU A 361 -4.91 -5.37 3.84
CA LEU A 361 -6.32 -5.16 3.46
C LEU A 361 -7.23 -5.08 4.69
N ARG A 362 -7.01 -5.95 5.70
CA ARG A 362 -7.69 -5.86 7.00
C ARG A 362 -7.50 -4.48 7.64
N THR A 363 -6.28 -3.98 7.64
CA THR A 363 -5.98 -2.66 8.21
C THR A 363 -6.62 -1.53 7.40
N ALA A 364 -6.61 -1.63 6.07
CA ALA A 364 -7.27 -0.68 5.18
C ALA A 364 -8.80 -0.65 5.40
N ALA A 365 -9.43 -1.81 5.62
CA ALA A 365 -10.86 -1.91 5.95
C ALA A 365 -11.21 -1.16 7.24
N ILE A 366 -10.41 -1.34 8.30
CA ILE A 366 -10.60 -0.64 9.58
C ILE A 366 -10.37 0.87 9.41
N GLN A 367 -9.34 1.27 8.66
CA GLN A 367 -9.07 2.68 8.37
C GLN A 367 -10.24 3.35 7.62
N GLY A 368 -10.76 2.67 6.60
CA GLY A 368 -11.91 3.14 5.82
C GLY A 368 -13.17 3.28 6.68
N ALA A 369 -13.46 2.29 7.53
CA ALA A 369 -14.59 2.32 8.45
C ALA A 369 -14.47 3.48 9.47
N LEU A 370 -13.29 3.65 10.08
CA LEU A 370 -13.01 4.76 10.99
C LEU A 370 -13.11 6.12 10.31
N ALA A 371 -12.83 6.20 9.01
CA ALA A 371 -13.01 7.41 8.21
C ALA A 371 -14.47 7.65 7.75
N GLY A 372 -15.39 6.71 8.03
CA GLY A 372 -16.80 6.81 7.63
C GLY A 372 -17.06 6.37 6.18
N ALA A 373 -16.13 5.64 5.56
CA ALA A 373 -16.25 5.21 4.16
C ALA A 373 -17.21 4.01 3.93
N GLY A 374 -17.82 3.45 4.97
CA GLY A 374 -18.83 2.39 4.87
C GLY A 374 -18.35 1.05 4.32
N VAL A 375 -17.02 0.82 4.28
CA VAL A 375 -16.38 -0.33 3.63
C VAL A 375 -16.52 -1.68 4.35
N LEU A 376 -17.04 -1.69 5.57
CA LEU A 376 -17.28 -2.94 6.31
C LEU A 376 -18.77 -3.28 6.30
N PRO A 377 -19.15 -4.58 6.10
CA PRO A 377 -20.54 -5.02 6.22
C PRO A 377 -21.12 -4.63 7.58
N ALA A 378 -22.44 -4.44 7.66
CA ALA A 378 -23.11 -4.23 8.95
C ALA A 378 -22.78 -5.37 9.93
N ALA A 379 -22.68 -5.06 11.22
CA ALA A 379 -22.52 -6.09 12.24
C ALA A 379 -23.73 -7.02 12.19
N PRO A 380 -23.56 -8.37 12.33
CA PRO A 380 -24.68 -9.24 12.60
C PRO A 380 -25.37 -8.72 13.89
N ALA A 381 -26.71 -8.64 13.88
CA ALA A 381 -27.48 -8.18 15.02
C ALA A 381 -26.96 -8.85 16.30
N ALA A 382 -26.44 -8.05 17.22
CA ALA A 382 -25.92 -8.56 18.48
C ALA A 382 -27.07 -9.22 19.25
N SER A 383 -26.90 -10.48 19.64
CA SER A 383 -27.67 -11.04 20.74
C SER A 383 -27.36 -10.18 21.98
N GLN A 384 -28.38 -9.49 22.46
CA GLN A 384 -28.31 -8.68 23.68
C GLN A 384 -28.05 -9.63 24.87
N ASP A 385 -26.80 -9.80 25.23
CA ASP A 385 -26.41 -10.30 26.56
C ASP A 385 -24.94 -9.92 26.79
N THR A 386 -24.76 -8.84 27.49
CA THR A 386 -23.78 -8.55 28.54
C THR A 386 -23.69 -7.03 28.79
N GLN A 387 -24.59 -6.53 29.61
CA GLN A 387 -24.36 -5.28 30.33
C GLN A 387 -23.36 -5.53 31.47
N GLY A 388 -22.07 -5.31 31.20
CA GLY A 388 -21.11 -5.02 32.22
C GLY A 388 -21.10 -3.52 32.42
N THR A 389 -21.58 -3.03 33.55
CA THR A 389 -21.46 -1.64 33.98
C THR A 389 -19.99 -1.23 34.03
N PRO A 390 -19.57 -0.17 33.32
CA PRO A 390 -18.23 0.40 33.51
C PRO A 390 -18.18 1.11 34.86
N ASP A 391 -17.09 0.86 35.59
CA ASP A 391 -16.74 1.58 36.82
C ASP A 391 -16.63 3.07 36.54
N GLU A 392 -17.46 3.89 37.22
CA GLU A 392 -17.52 5.35 37.10
C GLU A 392 -16.29 6.03 37.69
N THR A 393 -15.14 5.88 37.08
CA THR A 393 -14.08 6.88 37.20
C THR A 393 -14.28 7.91 36.10
N THR A 394 -14.48 9.18 36.50
CA THR A 394 -14.83 10.35 35.71
C THR A 394 -13.87 10.64 34.55
N VAL A 395 -13.95 9.86 33.48
CA VAL A 395 -13.28 10.11 32.20
C VAL A 395 -14.29 10.75 31.26
N ASN A 396 -13.98 11.95 30.76
CA ASN A 396 -14.84 12.64 29.81
C ASN A 396 -15.01 11.77 28.56
N PRO A 397 -16.24 11.50 28.07
CA PRO A 397 -16.46 10.76 26.81
C PRO A 397 -15.63 11.26 25.63
N ASP A 398 -15.37 12.58 25.54
CA ASP A 398 -14.51 13.17 24.51
C ASP A 398 -13.05 12.67 24.58
N ASP A 399 -12.59 12.19 25.72
CA ASP A 399 -11.24 11.61 25.90
C ASP A 399 -11.10 10.23 25.25
N LEU A 400 -12.21 9.55 25.04
CA LEU A 400 -12.29 8.25 24.36
C LEU A 400 -12.54 8.38 22.84
N ALA A 401 -12.76 9.59 22.36
CA ALA A 401 -12.99 9.83 20.94
C ALA A 401 -11.72 9.65 20.09
N ILE A 402 -11.86 8.95 18.95
CA ILE A 402 -10.80 8.78 17.97
C ILE A 402 -10.88 9.92 16.95
N TYR A 403 -9.86 10.77 16.93
CA TYR A 403 -9.74 11.82 15.94
C TYR A 403 -9.27 11.25 14.60
N THR A 404 -10.17 10.98 13.69
CA THR A 404 -9.90 10.32 12.39
C THR A 404 -9.39 11.28 11.31
N GLY A 405 -9.36 12.59 11.55
CA GLY A 405 -8.96 13.60 10.58
C GLY A 405 -10.12 14.25 9.82
N THR A 406 -11.35 13.82 10.01
CA THR A 406 -12.55 14.35 9.36
C THR A 406 -13.20 15.48 10.16
N ALA A 407 -13.03 15.50 11.48
CA ALA A 407 -13.57 16.54 12.36
C ALA A 407 -12.61 17.74 12.50
N PRO A 408 -13.12 18.96 12.74
CA PRO A 408 -12.29 20.11 13.07
C PRO A 408 -11.52 19.86 14.39
N LEU A 409 -10.29 20.38 14.47
CA LEU A 409 -9.49 20.29 15.70
C LEU A 409 -10.07 21.19 16.79
N PRO A 410 -10.24 20.69 18.02
CA PRO A 410 -10.62 21.54 19.14
C PRO A 410 -9.53 22.58 19.47
N ALA A 411 -9.92 23.69 20.09
CA ALA A 411 -8.98 24.70 20.57
C ALA A 411 -7.93 24.09 21.53
N VAL A 412 -6.69 24.52 21.44
CA VAL A 412 -5.59 24.08 22.32
C VAL A 412 -4.96 25.31 22.95
N GLY A 413 -4.92 25.36 24.28
CA GLY A 413 -4.37 26.51 25.03
C GLY A 413 -5.16 27.81 24.81
N GLY A 414 -6.48 27.73 24.62
CA GLY A 414 -7.35 28.89 24.44
C GLY A 414 -7.29 29.55 23.05
N GLN A 415 -6.39 29.11 22.16
CA GLN A 415 -6.35 29.60 20.79
C GLN A 415 -7.12 28.64 19.84
N PRO A 416 -8.07 29.14 19.04
CA PRO A 416 -8.77 28.35 18.05
C PRO A 416 -7.77 27.87 16.99
N CYS A 417 -7.95 26.64 16.54
CA CYS A 417 -7.18 26.13 15.41
C CYS A 417 -7.53 26.94 14.16
N PRO A 418 -6.55 27.38 13.36
CA PRO A 418 -6.84 28.10 12.13
C PRO A 418 -7.85 27.35 11.25
N PRO A 419 -8.82 28.01 10.64
CA PRO A 419 -9.80 27.36 9.78
C PRO A 419 -9.07 26.60 8.66
N GLY A 420 -9.49 25.36 8.41
CA GLY A 420 -8.90 24.51 7.37
C GLY A 420 -7.78 23.57 7.82
N ILE A 421 -7.24 23.68 9.03
CA ILE A 421 -6.29 22.68 9.57
C ILE A 421 -7.08 21.50 10.12
N ARG A 422 -6.96 20.36 9.47
CA ARG A 422 -7.52 19.08 9.95
C ARG A 422 -6.42 18.20 10.52
N PRO A 423 -6.70 17.32 11.50
CA PRO A 423 -5.77 16.29 11.93
C PRO A 423 -5.28 15.49 10.72
N ILE A 424 -4.07 14.97 10.81
CA ILE A 424 -3.60 13.97 9.85
C ILE A 424 -4.43 12.69 10.07
N GLY A 425 -4.94 12.10 8.99
CA GLY A 425 -5.66 10.82 9.03
C GLY A 425 -4.81 9.72 9.67
N LEU A 426 -5.47 8.65 10.12
CA LEU A 426 -4.81 7.52 10.74
C LEU A 426 -3.87 6.82 9.72
N SER A 427 -2.61 6.62 10.11
CA SER A 427 -1.73 5.69 9.38
C SER A 427 -2.10 4.23 9.72
N ALA A 428 -1.65 3.28 8.90
CA ALA A 428 -1.85 1.86 9.19
C ALA A 428 -1.32 1.46 10.58
N ALA A 429 -0.13 1.94 10.95
CA ALA A 429 0.45 1.69 12.27
C ALA A 429 -0.40 2.29 13.41
N GLU A 430 -0.95 3.49 13.22
CA GLU A 430 -1.81 4.12 14.22
C GLU A 430 -3.17 3.41 14.32
N THR A 431 -3.74 2.98 13.19
CA THR A 431 -4.97 2.19 13.15
C THR A 431 -4.82 0.88 13.91
N SER A 432 -3.74 0.13 13.64
CA SER A 432 -3.44 -1.12 14.36
C SER A 432 -3.22 -0.88 15.85
N ARG A 433 -2.61 0.25 16.23
CA ARG A 433 -2.43 0.63 17.63
C ARG A 433 -3.75 0.93 18.32
N ILE A 434 -4.62 1.70 17.69
CA ILE A 434 -5.95 2.06 18.25
C ILE A 434 -6.82 0.80 18.37
N GLU A 435 -6.85 -0.04 17.37
CA GLU A 435 -7.60 -1.31 17.39
C GLU A 435 -7.11 -2.24 18.51
N ARG A 436 -5.79 -2.32 18.75
CA ARG A 436 -5.23 -3.06 19.88
C ARG A 436 -5.66 -2.48 21.21
N LEU A 437 -5.57 -1.15 21.39
CA LEU A 437 -6.00 -0.47 22.61
C LEU A 437 -7.48 -0.72 22.92
N ALA A 438 -8.33 -0.67 21.88
CA ALA A 438 -9.75 -0.95 21.99
C ALA A 438 -10.03 -2.38 22.47
N ARG A 439 -9.34 -3.36 21.90
CA ARG A 439 -9.46 -4.76 22.25
C ARG A 439 -8.98 -5.03 23.69
N ASP A 440 -7.83 -4.48 24.07
CA ASP A 440 -7.25 -4.65 25.40
C ASP A 440 -8.14 -3.99 26.47
N TRP A 441 -8.80 -2.89 26.14
CA TRP A 441 -9.77 -2.24 27.01
C TRP A 441 -11.05 -3.08 27.12
N LYS A 442 -11.64 -3.56 26.01
CA LYS A 442 -12.82 -4.44 25.99
C LYS A 442 -12.58 -5.75 26.78
N ALA A 443 -11.34 -6.24 26.77
CA ALA A 443 -10.92 -7.42 27.53
C ALA A 443 -10.56 -7.14 29.01
N GLY A 444 -10.71 -5.90 29.50
CA GLY A 444 -10.37 -5.52 30.86
C GLY A 444 -8.86 -5.47 31.18
N ILE A 445 -8.00 -5.63 30.17
CA ILE A 445 -6.54 -5.59 30.31
C ILE A 445 -6.04 -4.15 30.48
N LEU A 446 -6.72 -3.20 29.85
CA LEU A 446 -6.39 -1.78 29.86
C LEU A 446 -7.47 -0.98 30.58
N THR A 447 -7.09 -0.20 31.59
CA THR A 447 -8.04 0.66 32.31
C THR A 447 -8.47 1.86 31.44
N THR A 448 -9.69 2.36 31.66
CA THR A 448 -10.26 3.51 30.94
C THR A 448 -9.36 4.75 31.05
N VAL A 449 -8.76 5.01 32.20
CA VAL A 449 -7.82 6.13 32.39
C VAL A 449 -6.57 6.01 31.53
N ARG A 450 -5.97 4.82 31.44
CA ARG A 450 -4.80 4.55 30.57
C ARG A 450 -5.18 4.63 29.11
N LEU A 451 -6.35 4.14 28.74
CA LEU A 451 -6.87 4.26 27.37
C LEU A 451 -7.03 5.73 26.98
N ALA A 452 -7.73 6.54 27.79
CA ALA A 452 -7.92 7.96 27.56
C ALA A 452 -6.58 8.71 27.40
N PHE A 453 -5.59 8.41 28.23
CA PHE A 453 -4.24 8.97 28.10
C PHE A 453 -3.61 8.61 26.73
N GLN A 454 -3.69 7.36 26.31
CA GLN A 454 -3.12 6.89 25.04
C GLN A 454 -3.82 7.53 23.82
N LEU A 455 -5.12 7.70 23.87
CA LEU A 455 -5.90 8.35 22.81
C LEU A 455 -5.60 9.86 22.74
N ARG A 456 -5.54 10.56 23.88
CA ARG A 456 -5.13 11.98 23.94
C ARG A 456 -3.72 12.18 23.39
N TRP A 457 -2.78 11.30 23.72
CA TRP A 457 -1.42 11.33 23.17
C TRP A 457 -1.38 11.12 21.66
N SER A 458 -2.16 10.20 21.13
CA SER A 458 -2.33 9.97 19.69
C SER A 458 -2.90 11.21 18.99
N ALA A 459 -3.96 11.77 19.53
CA ALA A 459 -4.59 12.97 19.02
C ALA A 459 -3.61 14.16 19.03
N TRP A 460 -2.85 14.33 20.14
CA TRP A 460 -1.85 15.40 20.25
C TRP A 460 -0.76 15.28 19.18
N ARG A 461 -0.18 14.08 18.97
CA ARG A 461 0.83 13.86 17.93
C ARG A 461 0.31 14.24 16.55
N ARG A 462 -0.87 13.79 16.18
CA ARG A 462 -1.47 14.06 14.86
C ARG A 462 -1.81 15.55 14.67
N ARG A 463 -2.23 16.24 15.73
CA ARG A 463 -2.42 17.71 15.72
C ARG A 463 -1.09 18.42 15.51
N HIS A 464 -0.04 18.01 16.21
CA HIS A 464 1.28 18.60 16.08
C HIS A 464 1.83 18.41 14.65
N GLN A 465 1.67 17.22 14.08
CA GLN A 465 2.03 16.94 12.69
C GLN A 465 1.20 17.77 11.69
N ALA A 466 -0.09 17.96 11.92
CA ALA A 466 -0.96 18.80 11.09
C ALA A 466 -0.51 20.27 11.11
N ARG A 467 -0.14 20.80 12.30
CA ARG A 467 0.42 22.16 12.43
C ARG A 467 1.75 22.31 11.71
N ALA A 468 2.67 21.37 11.88
CA ALA A 468 3.94 21.38 11.16
C ALA A 468 3.73 21.35 9.64
N ARG A 469 2.78 20.56 9.16
CA ARG A 469 2.36 20.53 7.75
C ARG A 469 1.84 21.88 7.28
N TRP A 470 1.02 22.56 8.08
CA TRP A 470 0.49 23.88 7.79
C TRP A 470 1.60 24.93 7.66
N HIS A 471 2.55 24.97 8.60
CA HIS A 471 3.70 25.88 8.51
C HIS A 471 4.54 25.66 7.23
N HIS A 472 4.79 24.42 6.87
CA HIS A 472 5.47 24.11 5.62
C HIS A 472 4.65 24.53 4.38
N TYR A 473 3.32 24.40 4.44
CA TYR A 473 2.44 24.82 3.37
C TYR A 473 2.39 26.33 3.21
N SER A 474 2.19 27.07 4.30
CA SER A 474 2.16 28.54 4.30
C SER A 474 3.49 29.14 3.82
N THR A 475 4.62 28.57 4.23
CA THR A 475 5.94 29.00 3.74
C THR A 475 6.09 28.77 2.24
N ARG A 476 5.52 27.71 1.67
CA ARG A 476 5.55 27.44 0.23
C ARG A 476 4.63 28.34 -0.58
N LEU A 477 3.47 28.74 -0.01
CA LEU A 477 2.57 29.69 -0.67
C LEU A 477 3.16 31.11 -0.68
N ALA A 478 3.91 31.47 0.37
CA ALA A 478 4.56 32.77 0.49
C ALA A 478 5.86 32.89 -0.36
N ALA A 479 6.40 31.77 -0.87
CA ALA A 479 7.54 31.83 -1.75
C ALA A 479 7.13 32.37 -3.13
N PRO A 480 7.81 33.41 -3.67
CA PRO A 480 7.50 33.92 -5.00
C PRO A 480 7.62 32.80 -6.04
N ALA A 481 6.73 32.84 -7.03
CA ALA A 481 6.81 31.97 -8.21
C ALA A 481 8.06 32.38 -9.00
N THR A 482 9.16 31.62 -8.84
CA THR A 482 10.37 31.73 -9.65
C THR A 482 10.27 30.84 -10.86
#